data_afdb5ff297aefdca6fcf674205c40cd8
#
_entry.id   afdb5ff297aefdca6fcf674205c40cd8
#
_cell.length_a   1.000
_cell.length_b   1.000
_cell.length_c   1.000
_cell.angle_alpha   90.00
_cell.angle_beta   90.00
_cell.angle_gamma   90.00
#
_symmetry.space_group_name_H-M   'P 1'
#
loop_
_entity.id
_entity.type
_entity.pdbx_description
1 polymer ?
#
loop_
_entity_poly.entity_id
_entity_poly.type
_entity_poly.pdbx_seq_one_letter_code
_entity_poly.pdbx_strand_id
1 'polypeptide(L)'
;MLHTLPDWAIRHNYFHHSNPRNKDRAKDFFEKSHVRPLVDKAFAVLKNAVASETEKIEARGVLSRLYEGRSSANMEAGRAVQTATDMALVPDQQGKTYDMAEATRAGVDQLASYKAKNDDDELRREQYLIELPKVVEHSVKGLREAMAGDNRILGEMQLLDTLPGCALPHNTKPDYANRGDLKTKWSRPSSRAKSGWQSGSLPNSLTGMFDMNNVYQAAGFWALNGHRPPFIVYANASDYRVFTPENAPELRDDYLHDVVADIAMREKTTENILRTATCKHELFSLVSPDWRAMYWNEPVTFIQEAKKFWGSQ
;
A
#
# COMPACT_ATOMS: atom_id res chain seq x y z
N MET A 1 17.86 20.66 -3.14
CA MET A 1 18.64 19.40 -3.12
C MET A 1 18.19 18.37 -4.17
N LEU A 2 16.97 18.42 -4.68
CA LEU A 2 16.53 17.57 -5.83
C LEU A 2 17.35 17.78 -7.11
N HIS A 3 18.06 18.87 -7.23
CA HIS A 3 18.89 19.23 -8.40
C HIS A 3 20.15 18.38 -8.58
N THR A 4 20.47 17.48 -7.66
CA THR A 4 21.67 16.61 -7.77
C THR A 4 21.39 15.25 -8.41
N LEU A 5 20.12 14.91 -8.61
CA LEU A 5 19.73 13.67 -9.28
C LEU A 5 19.38 13.97 -10.74
N PRO A 6 19.84 13.13 -11.68
CA PRO A 6 19.44 13.26 -13.08
C PRO A 6 17.91 13.14 -13.22
N ASP A 7 17.32 13.95 -14.09
CA ASP A 7 15.88 13.95 -14.39
C ASP A 7 15.30 12.54 -14.67
N TRP A 8 16.09 11.69 -15.36
CA TRP A 8 15.69 10.33 -15.67
C TRP A 8 15.58 9.46 -14.41
N ALA A 9 16.38 9.71 -13.37
CA ALA A 9 16.37 8.95 -12.11
C ALA A 9 15.15 9.33 -11.25
N ILE A 10 14.79 10.62 -11.20
CA ILE A 10 13.57 11.08 -10.52
C ILE A 10 12.33 10.46 -11.17
N ARG A 11 12.36 10.28 -12.48
CA ARG A 11 11.27 9.67 -13.26
C ARG A 11 11.20 8.14 -13.15
N HIS A 12 12.24 7.51 -12.61
CA HIS A 12 12.33 6.04 -12.51
C HIS A 12 11.38 5.45 -11.46
N ASN A 13 11.01 6.18 -10.41
CA ASN A 13 9.97 5.77 -9.48
C ASN A 13 8.64 5.42 -10.18
N TYR A 14 8.40 5.99 -11.35
CA TYR A 14 7.28 5.59 -12.21
C TYR A 14 7.40 4.17 -12.79
N PHE A 15 8.64 3.66 -12.97
CA PHE A 15 8.86 2.34 -13.57
C PHE A 15 8.57 1.18 -12.61
N HIS A 16 8.75 1.36 -11.32
CA HIS A 16 8.42 0.34 -10.33
C HIS A 16 6.91 0.10 -10.20
N HIS A 17 6.10 1.10 -10.51
CA HIS A 17 4.64 0.99 -10.50
C HIS A 17 4.04 0.56 -11.84
N SER A 18 4.78 0.62 -12.93
CA SER A 18 4.32 0.22 -14.27
C SER A 18 4.62 -1.26 -14.60
N ASN A 19 4.61 -2.12 -13.59
CA ASN A 19 4.79 -3.55 -13.79
C ASN A 19 3.62 -4.10 -14.64
N PRO A 20 3.84 -4.69 -15.83
CA PRO A 20 2.78 -5.28 -16.64
C PRO A 20 2.31 -6.60 -15.98
N ARG A 21 1.69 -6.48 -14.83
CA ARG A 21 1.12 -7.61 -14.12
C ARG A 21 0.01 -8.22 -14.95
N ASN A 22 0.15 -9.47 -15.30
CA ASN A 22 -0.89 -10.28 -15.93
C ASN A 22 -1.18 -9.95 -17.40
N LYS A 23 -0.37 -10.48 -18.31
CA LYS A 23 -0.51 -10.28 -19.76
C LYS A 23 -1.91 -10.66 -20.28
N ASP A 24 -2.51 -11.72 -19.78
CA ASP A 24 -3.82 -12.19 -20.23
C ASP A 24 -4.98 -11.40 -19.63
N ARG A 25 -4.95 -11.12 -18.32
CA ARG A 25 -5.94 -10.25 -17.68
C ARG A 25 -5.83 -8.79 -18.11
N ALA A 26 -4.60 -8.31 -18.37
CA ALA A 26 -4.38 -7.01 -18.95
C ALA A 26 -4.94 -6.95 -20.37
N LYS A 27 -4.78 -8.01 -21.18
CA LYS A 27 -5.31 -8.08 -22.53
C LYS A 27 -6.82 -7.90 -22.53
N ASP A 28 -7.56 -8.68 -21.75
CA ASP A 28 -9.03 -8.59 -21.69
C ASP A 28 -9.52 -7.22 -21.20
N PHE A 29 -8.78 -6.60 -20.28
CA PHE A 29 -9.11 -5.27 -19.81
C PHE A 29 -8.82 -4.20 -20.87
N PHE A 30 -7.63 -4.25 -21.49
CA PHE A 30 -7.22 -3.27 -22.47
C PHE A 30 -7.99 -3.35 -23.79
N GLU A 31 -8.67 -4.48 -24.06
CA GLU A 31 -9.53 -4.64 -25.23
C GLU A 31 -10.95 -4.11 -25.05
N LYS A 32 -11.34 -3.64 -23.84
CA LYS A 32 -12.65 -3.00 -23.64
C LYS A 32 -12.78 -1.75 -24.50
N SER A 33 -13.97 -1.57 -25.10
CA SER A 33 -14.26 -0.53 -26.09
C SER A 33 -13.92 0.90 -25.64
N HIS A 34 -14.04 1.19 -24.34
CA HIS A 34 -13.70 2.51 -23.78
C HIS A 34 -12.23 2.65 -23.40
N VAL A 35 -11.51 1.54 -23.23
CA VAL A 35 -10.10 1.52 -22.85
C VAL A 35 -9.20 1.40 -24.08
N ARG A 36 -9.62 0.65 -25.08
CA ARG A 36 -8.86 0.36 -26.29
C ARG A 36 -8.28 1.61 -26.99
N PRO A 37 -9.04 2.69 -27.22
CA PRO A 37 -8.50 3.89 -27.87
C PRO A 37 -7.38 4.55 -27.06
N LEU A 38 -7.49 4.53 -25.74
CA LEU A 38 -6.45 5.09 -24.84
C LEU A 38 -5.18 4.24 -24.89
N VAL A 39 -5.32 2.93 -24.92
CA VAL A 39 -4.21 1.98 -25.05
C VAL A 39 -3.53 2.15 -26.41
N ASP A 40 -4.28 2.19 -27.49
CA ASP A 40 -3.74 2.33 -28.84
C ASP A 40 -2.98 3.66 -29.00
N LYS A 41 -3.53 4.76 -28.49
CA LYS A 41 -2.86 6.07 -28.47
C LYS A 41 -1.56 6.02 -27.67
N ALA A 42 -1.57 5.42 -26.47
CA ALA A 42 -0.38 5.31 -25.63
C ALA A 42 0.71 4.45 -26.32
N PHE A 43 0.35 3.33 -26.92
CA PHE A 43 1.29 2.49 -27.67
C PHE A 43 1.80 3.17 -28.94
N ALA A 44 0.98 3.95 -29.64
CA ALA A 44 1.44 4.73 -30.79
C ALA A 44 2.57 5.70 -30.40
N VAL A 45 2.41 6.42 -29.28
CA VAL A 45 3.46 7.29 -28.75
C VAL A 45 4.70 6.49 -28.35
N LEU A 46 4.56 5.36 -27.67
CA LEU A 46 5.71 4.55 -27.24
C LEU A 46 6.50 3.95 -28.40
N LYS A 47 5.85 3.66 -29.53
CA LYS A 47 6.47 3.15 -30.76
C LYS A 47 7.07 4.24 -31.63
N ASN A 48 6.69 5.50 -31.42
CA ASN A 48 7.18 6.61 -32.22
C ASN A 48 8.64 6.93 -31.84
N ALA A 49 9.57 6.73 -32.76
CA ALA A 49 10.99 6.97 -32.53
C ALA A 49 11.32 8.46 -32.28
N VAL A 50 10.50 9.37 -32.82
CA VAL A 50 10.70 10.81 -32.65
C VAL A 50 9.94 11.42 -31.48
N ALA A 51 9.10 10.64 -30.78
CA ALA A 51 8.44 11.09 -29.59
C ALA A 51 9.46 11.38 -28.48
N SER A 52 9.28 12.51 -27.81
CA SER A 52 10.10 12.93 -26.68
C SER A 52 9.97 11.95 -25.50
N GLU A 53 10.96 11.91 -24.63
CA GLU A 53 10.88 11.09 -23.40
C GLU A 53 9.72 11.52 -22.49
N THR A 54 9.38 12.81 -22.49
CA THR A 54 8.21 13.32 -21.75
C THR A 54 6.92 12.70 -22.26
N GLU A 55 6.68 12.71 -23.58
CA GLU A 55 5.50 12.08 -24.18
C GLU A 55 5.45 10.56 -23.89
N LYS A 56 6.59 9.89 -23.97
CA LYS A 56 6.69 8.46 -23.64
C LYS A 56 6.37 8.17 -22.17
N ILE A 57 6.81 9.05 -21.25
CA ILE A 57 6.49 8.94 -19.83
C ILE A 57 5.00 9.14 -19.60
N GLU A 58 4.39 10.13 -20.23
CA GLU A 58 2.95 10.35 -20.14
C GLU A 58 2.15 9.15 -20.67
N ALA A 59 2.57 8.60 -21.81
CA ALA A 59 1.95 7.41 -22.40
C ALA A 59 2.05 6.18 -21.46
N ARG A 60 3.21 5.96 -20.83
CA ARG A 60 3.38 4.92 -19.81
C ARG A 60 2.49 5.19 -18.60
N GLY A 61 2.39 6.44 -18.17
CA GLY A 61 1.50 6.86 -17.08
C GLY A 61 0.02 6.60 -17.37
N VAL A 62 -0.42 6.77 -18.61
CA VAL A 62 -1.78 6.39 -19.06
C VAL A 62 -1.98 4.88 -18.93
N LEU A 63 -1.06 4.07 -19.45
CA LEU A 63 -1.15 2.60 -19.36
C LEU A 63 -1.12 2.13 -17.91
N SER A 64 -0.28 2.69 -17.07
CA SER A 64 -0.22 2.39 -15.63
C SER A 64 -1.55 2.68 -14.94
N ARG A 65 -2.11 3.87 -15.12
CA ARG A 65 -3.43 4.23 -14.52
C ARG A 65 -4.58 3.34 -14.98
N LEU A 66 -4.58 2.96 -16.26
CA LEU A 66 -5.58 2.03 -16.80
C LEU A 66 -5.45 0.64 -16.19
N TYR A 67 -4.24 0.25 -15.82
CA TYR A 67 -3.94 -1.03 -15.20
C TYR A 67 -4.18 -1.02 -13.68
N GLU A 68 -3.75 0.03 -12.97
CA GLU A 68 -3.89 0.19 -11.51
C GLU A 68 -5.35 0.26 -11.04
N GLY A 69 -6.29 0.55 -11.94
CA GLY A 69 -7.72 0.57 -11.65
C GLY A 69 -8.32 -0.76 -11.19
N ARG A 70 -7.51 -1.81 -10.98
CA ARG A 70 -7.97 -3.12 -10.50
C ARG A 70 -7.58 -3.34 -9.04
N SER A 71 -8.35 -2.75 -8.16
CA SER A 71 -8.35 -3.14 -6.75
C SER A 71 -8.78 -4.62 -6.58
N SER A 72 -8.64 -5.18 -5.40
CA SER A 72 -9.16 -6.49 -5.03
C SER A 72 -10.18 -6.36 -3.91
N ALA A 73 -11.06 -7.34 -3.75
CA ALA A 73 -12.01 -7.35 -2.64
C ALA A 73 -11.32 -7.10 -1.29
N ASN A 74 -10.13 -7.66 -1.08
CA ASN A 74 -9.35 -7.43 0.14
C ASN A 74 -8.90 -5.97 0.31
N MET A 75 -8.47 -5.31 -0.76
CA MET A 75 -8.06 -3.90 -0.72
C MET A 75 -9.27 -2.98 -0.53
N GLU A 76 -10.37 -3.25 -1.23
CA GLU A 76 -11.60 -2.46 -1.10
C GLU A 76 -12.27 -2.64 0.26
N ALA A 77 -12.23 -3.83 0.83
CA ALA A 77 -12.70 -4.06 2.18
C ALA A 77 -11.87 -3.28 3.22
N GLY A 78 -10.54 -3.21 3.04
CA GLY A 78 -9.69 -2.35 3.87
C GLY A 78 -10.06 -0.87 3.75
N ARG A 79 -10.26 -0.37 2.53
CA ARG A 79 -10.70 1.02 2.28
C ARG A 79 -12.10 1.30 2.84
N ALA A 80 -13.01 0.34 2.74
CA ALA A 80 -14.35 0.48 3.28
C ALA A 80 -14.35 0.58 4.82
N VAL A 81 -13.48 -0.19 5.50
CA VAL A 81 -13.26 -0.04 6.94
C VAL A 81 -12.64 1.32 7.25
N GLN A 82 -11.65 1.76 6.47
CA GLN A 82 -11.04 3.09 6.63
C GLN A 82 -12.12 4.18 6.55
N THR A 83 -12.94 4.18 5.51
CA THR A 83 -14.05 5.14 5.35
C THR A 83 -14.99 5.13 6.56
N ALA A 84 -15.40 3.96 7.02
CA ALA A 84 -16.29 3.83 8.17
C ALA A 84 -15.62 4.33 9.48
N THR A 85 -14.36 3.97 9.71
CA THR A 85 -13.64 4.41 10.90
C THR A 85 -13.36 5.90 10.89
N ASP A 86 -13.05 6.48 9.73
CA ASP A 86 -12.87 7.93 9.58
C ASP A 86 -14.16 8.66 9.92
N MET A 87 -15.30 8.25 9.38
CA MET A 87 -16.59 8.85 9.70
C MET A 87 -16.94 8.76 11.19
N ALA A 88 -16.59 7.66 11.85
CA ALA A 88 -16.90 7.44 13.26
C ALA A 88 -15.94 8.15 14.23
N LEU A 89 -14.73 8.49 13.81
CA LEU A 89 -13.66 8.97 14.70
C LEU A 89 -13.12 10.34 14.34
N VAL A 90 -13.01 10.65 13.05
CA VAL A 90 -12.41 11.91 12.58
C VAL A 90 -13.49 12.95 12.38
N PRO A 91 -13.47 14.08 13.12
CA PRO A 91 -14.41 15.15 12.90
C PRO A 91 -14.32 15.70 11.47
N ASP A 92 -15.44 15.89 10.83
CA ASP A 92 -15.53 16.56 9.53
C ASP A 92 -15.15 18.06 9.63
N GLN A 93 -15.26 18.79 8.53
CA GLN A 93 -14.96 20.24 8.49
C GLN A 93 -15.84 21.07 9.44
N GLN A 94 -17.00 20.54 9.84
CA GLN A 94 -17.94 21.16 10.78
C GLN A 94 -17.73 20.69 12.23
N GLY A 95 -16.75 19.80 12.45
CA GLY A 95 -16.45 19.23 13.75
C GLY A 95 -17.37 18.07 14.17
N LYS A 96 -18.17 17.52 13.22
CA LYS A 96 -19.12 16.43 13.47
C LYS A 96 -18.46 15.07 13.16
N THR A 97 -18.71 14.09 14.03
CA THR A 97 -18.52 12.65 13.74
C THR A 97 -19.89 11.98 13.56
N TYR A 98 -19.90 10.87 12.84
CA TYR A 98 -21.12 10.11 12.55
C TYR A 98 -21.32 8.99 13.56
N ASP A 99 -22.56 8.56 13.74
CA ASP A 99 -22.81 7.39 14.57
C ASP A 99 -22.30 6.09 13.91
N MET A 100 -22.12 5.05 14.72
CA MET A 100 -21.55 3.78 14.25
C MET A 100 -22.39 3.09 13.18
N ALA A 101 -23.71 3.24 13.21
CA ALA A 101 -24.59 2.60 12.23
C ALA A 101 -24.49 3.30 10.88
N GLU A 102 -24.45 4.63 10.87
CA GLU A 102 -24.29 5.46 9.67
C GLU A 102 -22.91 5.25 9.04
N ALA A 103 -21.86 5.30 9.85
CA ALA A 103 -20.49 5.07 9.43
C ALA A 103 -20.29 3.65 8.85
N THR A 104 -20.82 2.64 9.52
CA THR A 104 -20.74 1.24 9.04
C THR A 104 -21.50 1.07 7.73
N ARG A 105 -22.68 1.70 7.59
CA ARG A 105 -23.45 1.66 6.34
C ARG A 105 -22.64 2.23 5.17
N ALA A 106 -21.97 3.36 5.36
CA ALA A 106 -21.12 3.94 4.33
C ALA A 106 -20.01 2.99 3.86
N GLY A 107 -19.35 2.30 4.80
CA GLY A 107 -18.36 1.27 4.46
C GLY A 107 -18.99 0.08 3.70
N VAL A 108 -20.17 -0.41 4.14
CA VAL A 108 -20.89 -1.49 3.45
C VAL A 108 -21.24 -1.07 2.02
N ASP A 109 -21.81 0.12 1.83
CA ASP A 109 -22.20 0.63 0.53
C ASP A 109 -20.99 0.79 -0.41
N GLN A 110 -19.86 1.26 0.12
CA GLN A 110 -18.60 1.34 -0.62
C GLN A 110 -18.13 -0.04 -1.10
N LEU A 111 -18.05 -1.04 -0.22
CA LEU A 111 -17.62 -2.39 -0.59
C LEU A 111 -18.63 -3.06 -1.54
N ALA A 112 -19.92 -2.85 -1.32
CA ALA A 112 -20.97 -3.38 -2.20
C ALA A 112 -20.89 -2.80 -3.62
N SER A 113 -20.46 -1.56 -3.78
CA SER A 113 -20.27 -0.91 -5.08
C SER A 113 -19.07 -1.43 -5.87
N TYR A 114 -18.15 -2.14 -5.22
CA TYR A 114 -16.97 -2.69 -5.86
C TYR A 114 -17.35 -3.78 -6.86
N LYS A 115 -16.79 -3.69 -8.07
CA LYS A 115 -16.95 -4.71 -9.11
C LYS A 115 -15.79 -5.70 -9.05
N ALA A 116 -16.09 -6.90 -8.62
CA ALA A 116 -15.11 -7.99 -8.52
C ALA A 116 -14.47 -8.31 -9.88
N LYS A 117 -13.24 -8.78 -9.84
CA LYS A 117 -12.44 -9.13 -11.04
C LYS A 117 -12.81 -10.46 -11.63
N ASN A 118 -13.20 -11.40 -10.79
CA ASN A 118 -13.54 -12.79 -11.11
C ASN A 118 -14.36 -13.39 -9.95
N ASP A 119 -14.79 -14.63 -10.12
CA ASP A 119 -15.64 -15.35 -9.16
C ASP A 119 -14.99 -15.47 -7.77
N ASP A 120 -13.70 -15.75 -7.69
CA ASP A 120 -12.98 -15.80 -6.40
C ASP A 120 -12.98 -14.45 -5.67
N ASP A 121 -12.83 -13.36 -6.41
CA ASP A 121 -12.84 -12.01 -5.86
C ASP A 121 -14.26 -11.60 -5.45
N GLU A 122 -15.28 -12.05 -6.20
CA GLU A 122 -16.70 -11.88 -5.86
C GLU A 122 -17.05 -12.64 -4.57
N LEU A 123 -16.68 -13.91 -4.49
CA LEU A 123 -16.90 -14.73 -3.30
C LEU A 123 -16.26 -14.11 -2.04
N ARG A 124 -15.06 -13.52 -2.21
CA ARG A 124 -14.40 -12.78 -1.11
C ARG A 124 -15.15 -11.51 -0.76
N ARG A 125 -15.62 -10.75 -1.74
CA ARG A 125 -16.42 -9.53 -1.52
C ARG A 125 -17.67 -9.84 -0.70
N GLU A 126 -18.41 -10.89 -1.07
CA GLU A 126 -19.61 -11.33 -0.34
C GLU A 126 -19.31 -11.68 1.12
N GLN A 127 -18.25 -12.47 1.35
CA GLN A 127 -17.83 -12.83 2.70
C GLN A 127 -17.41 -11.59 3.51
N TYR A 128 -16.69 -10.66 2.89
CA TYR A 128 -16.22 -9.45 3.57
C TYR A 128 -17.36 -8.47 3.88
N LEU A 129 -18.41 -8.42 3.06
CA LEU A 129 -19.64 -7.67 3.38
C LEU A 129 -20.31 -8.18 4.66
N ILE A 130 -20.28 -9.51 4.90
CA ILE A 130 -20.81 -10.12 6.14
C ILE A 130 -19.92 -9.73 7.34
N GLU A 131 -18.62 -9.72 7.18
CA GLU A 131 -17.66 -9.45 8.24
C GLU A 131 -17.50 -7.97 8.58
N LEU A 132 -17.67 -7.07 7.57
CA LEU A 132 -17.34 -5.65 7.65
C LEU A 132 -17.94 -4.94 8.87
N PRO A 133 -19.21 -5.12 9.26
CA PRO A 133 -19.76 -4.43 10.43
C PRO A 133 -18.98 -4.74 11.72
N LYS A 134 -18.55 -5.99 11.89
CA LYS A 134 -17.77 -6.40 13.06
C LYS A 134 -16.33 -5.90 12.99
N VAL A 135 -15.71 -5.93 11.81
CA VAL A 135 -14.38 -5.39 11.62
C VAL A 135 -14.35 -3.89 11.89
N VAL A 136 -15.35 -3.13 11.45
CA VAL A 136 -15.49 -1.70 11.78
C VAL A 136 -15.65 -1.47 13.28
N GLU A 137 -16.53 -2.24 13.95
CA GLU A 137 -16.72 -2.15 15.41
C GLU A 137 -15.41 -2.34 16.16
N HIS A 138 -14.66 -3.41 15.83
CA HIS A 138 -13.38 -3.73 16.47
C HIS A 138 -12.30 -2.70 16.11
N SER A 139 -12.26 -2.22 14.87
CA SER A 139 -11.34 -1.17 14.44
C SER A 139 -11.55 0.12 15.24
N VAL A 140 -12.79 0.57 15.39
CA VAL A 140 -13.10 1.78 16.15
C VAL A 140 -12.77 1.62 17.63
N LYS A 141 -13.05 0.44 18.23
CA LYS A 141 -12.66 0.16 19.63
C LYS A 141 -11.15 0.22 19.81
N GLY A 142 -10.39 -0.49 18.97
CA GLY A 142 -8.94 -0.52 19.04
C GLY A 142 -8.31 0.85 18.80
N LEU A 143 -8.83 1.62 17.83
CA LEU A 143 -8.35 2.98 17.56
C LEU A 143 -8.64 3.94 18.72
N ARG A 144 -9.82 3.87 19.35
CA ARG A 144 -10.13 4.67 20.55
C ARG A 144 -9.22 4.33 21.72
N GLU A 145 -8.91 3.06 21.91
CA GLU A 145 -7.95 2.60 22.92
C GLU A 145 -6.55 3.15 22.64
N ALA A 146 -6.04 2.98 21.41
CA ALA A 146 -4.72 3.44 21.01
C ALA A 146 -4.54 4.97 21.05
N MET A 147 -5.61 5.71 20.82
CA MET A 147 -5.63 7.17 20.80
C MET A 147 -6.17 7.79 22.11
N ALA A 148 -6.31 6.99 23.17
CA ALA A 148 -6.74 7.49 24.46
C ALA A 148 -5.80 8.62 24.95
N GLY A 149 -6.37 9.82 25.19
CA GLY A 149 -5.61 11.02 25.56
C GLY A 149 -5.25 11.96 24.40
N ASP A 150 -5.49 11.58 23.14
CA ASP A 150 -5.37 12.53 22.04
C ASP A 150 -6.56 13.52 22.05
N ASN A 151 -6.26 14.80 22.10
CA ASN A 151 -7.29 15.86 22.14
C ASN A 151 -8.07 15.99 20.83
N ARG A 152 -7.48 15.56 19.72
CA ARG A 152 -8.09 15.59 18.40
C ARG A 152 -7.63 14.39 17.59
N ILE A 153 -8.60 13.63 17.09
CA ILE A 153 -8.33 12.54 16.17
C ILE A 153 -8.21 13.14 14.77
N LEU A 154 -7.06 12.95 14.16
CA LEU A 154 -6.79 13.32 12.78
C LEU A 154 -6.81 12.07 11.92
N GLY A 155 -7.41 12.17 10.74
CA GLY A 155 -7.35 11.14 9.70
C GLY A 155 -6.01 11.12 8.99
N GLU A 156 -5.98 10.42 7.87
CA GLU A 156 -4.79 10.23 7.03
C GLU A 156 -4.11 11.56 6.70
N MET A 157 -2.82 11.66 6.97
CA MET A 157 -2.00 12.82 6.64
C MET A 157 -0.67 12.38 6.05
N GLN A 158 -0.27 13.03 4.96
CA GLN A 158 1.03 12.77 4.34
C GLN A 158 2.13 13.46 5.16
N LEU A 159 3.15 12.68 5.55
CA LEU A 159 4.39 13.17 6.14
C LEU A 159 5.50 13.02 5.09
N LEU A 160 6.23 14.11 4.86
CA LEU A 160 7.28 14.17 3.85
C LEU A 160 8.45 14.98 4.40
N ASP A 161 9.57 14.31 4.66
CA ASP A 161 10.82 14.93 5.08
C ASP A 161 12.00 13.99 4.79
N THR A 162 13.22 14.46 4.94
CA THR A 162 14.43 13.66 4.71
C THR A 162 14.81 12.89 5.96
N LEU A 163 15.17 11.62 5.79
CA LEU A 163 15.80 10.84 6.85
C LEU A 163 17.28 11.25 7.00
N PRO A 164 17.89 10.98 8.16
CA PRO A 164 19.28 11.36 8.43
C PRO A 164 20.27 10.87 7.36
N GLY A 165 20.97 11.79 6.75
CA GLY A 165 21.97 11.52 5.71
C GLY A 165 21.42 11.18 4.33
N CYS A 166 20.11 11.22 4.11
CA CYS A 166 19.44 11.05 2.82
C CYS A 166 19.24 12.40 2.14
N ALA A 167 19.27 12.41 0.82
CA ALA A 167 18.99 13.59 -0.01
C ALA A 167 17.55 13.57 -0.55
N LEU A 168 16.97 12.39 -0.72
CA LEU A 168 15.58 12.21 -1.13
C LEU A 168 14.65 12.25 0.08
N PRO A 169 13.47 12.86 -0.07
CA PRO A 169 12.49 12.84 1.01
C PRO A 169 11.88 11.45 1.16
N HIS A 170 11.79 10.99 2.39
CA HIS A 170 10.97 9.86 2.79
C HIS A 170 9.50 10.30 2.83
N ASN A 171 8.63 9.50 2.26
CA ASN A 171 7.18 9.77 2.20
C ASN A 171 6.43 8.65 2.93
N THR A 172 5.67 9.04 3.93
CA THR A 172 4.84 8.09 4.68
C THR A 172 3.48 8.70 5.02
N LYS A 173 2.48 7.83 5.25
CA LYS A 173 1.10 8.24 5.50
C LYS A 173 0.51 7.43 6.63
N PRO A 174 0.58 7.92 7.87
CA PRO A 174 -0.18 7.31 8.97
C PRO A 174 -1.68 7.49 8.76
N ASP A 175 -2.44 6.46 9.12
CA ASP A 175 -3.91 6.48 8.99
C ASP A 175 -4.53 7.40 10.04
N TYR A 176 -3.97 7.43 11.27
CA TYR A 176 -4.57 8.15 12.39
C TYR A 176 -3.55 8.91 13.25
N ALA A 177 -3.96 10.07 13.73
CA ALA A 177 -3.25 10.91 14.71
C ALA A 177 -1.78 11.21 14.30
N ASN A 178 -1.46 11.11 13.01
CA ASN A 178 -0.12 11.25 12.43
C ASN A 178 0.92 10.24 12.97
N ARG A 179 0.49 9.16 13.63
CA ARG A 179 1.37 8.19 14.27
C ARG A 179 0.84 6.76 14.26
N GLY A 180 -0.39 6.52 13.82
CA GLY A 180 -1.05 5.24 13.92
C GLY A 180 -1.44 4.62 12.58
N ASP A 181 -1.54 3.30 12.58
CA ASP A 181 -1.86 2.50 11.42
C ASP A 181 -2.93 1.45 11.76
N LEU A 182 -3.89 1.24 10.87
CA LEU A 182 -4.95 0.25 10.99
C LEU A 182 -4.76 -0.88 9.99
N LYS A 183 -4.67 -2.09 10.48
CA LYS A 183 -4.52 -3.30 9.66
C LYS A 183 -5.73 -4.23 9.85
N THR A 184 -6.49 -4.47 8.82
CA THR A 184 -7.61 -5.40 8.85
C THR A 184 -7.19 -6.79 8.39
N LYS A 185 -7.70 -7.82 9.06
CA LYS A 185 -7.45 -9.23 8.75
C LYS A 185 -8.77 -9.92 8.42
N TRP A 186 -8.90 -10.29 7.16
CA TRP A 186 -10.12 -10.88 6.59
C TRP A 186 -10.05 -12.39 6.54
N SER A 187 -11.21 -13.04 6.57
CA SER A 187 -11.31 -14.46 6.36
C SER A 187 -10.83 -14.88 4.98
N ARG A 188 -10.32 -16.09 4.89
CA ARG A 188 -9.82 -16.69 3.65
C ARG A 188 -10.51 -18.03 3.40
N PRO A 189 -10.73 -18.43 2.14
CA PRO A 189 -11.26 -19.75 1.82
C PRO A 189 -10.39 -20.86 2.43
N SER A 190 -11.03 -21.86 3.04
CA SER A 190 -10.34 -22.99 3.68
C SER A 190 -11.18 -24.25 3.61
N SER A 191 -10.67 -25.28 2.97
CA SER A 191 -11.30 -26.61 2.95
C SER A 191 -11.32 -27.31 4.31
N ARG A 192 -10.53 -26.81 5.26
CA ARG A 192 -10.46 -27.37 6.63
C ARG A 192 -11.51 -26.75 7.56
N ALA A 193 -12.05 -25.60 7.22
CA ALA A 193 -13.07 -24.93 8.02
C ALA A 193 -14.47 -25.42 7.63
N LYS A 194 -15.31 -25.78 8.63
CA LYS A 194 -16.70 -26.23 8.39
C LYS A 194 -17.54 -25.22 7.62
N SER A 195 -17.27 -23.93 7.80
CA SER A 195 -17.91 -22.82 7.07
C SER A 195 -17.36 -22.61 5.67
N GLY A 196 -16.29 -23.29 5.27
CA GLY A 196 -15.53 -22.97 4.06
C GLY A 196 -14.59 -21.77 4.22
N TRP A 197 -14.61 -21.06 5.37
CA TRP A 197 -13.83 -19.85 5.63
C TRP A 197 -13.05 -19.95 6.93
N GLN A 198 -11.78 -19.60 6.88
CA GLN A 198 -10.92 -19.46 8.05
C GLN A 198 -10.77 -17.98 8.38
N SER A 199 -11.14 -17.60 9.60
CA SER A 199 -10.95 -16.22 10.10
C SER A 199 -9.51 -15.75 9.94
N GLY A 200 -9.33 -14.49 9.60
CA GLY A 200 -8.02 -13.85 9.60
C GLY A 200 -7.47 -13.82 11.04
N SER A 201 -6.26 -14.35 11.24
CA SER A 201 -5.62 -14.35 12.55
C SER A 201 -4.99 -13.00 12.86
N LEU A 202 -5.19 -12.51 14.09
CA LEU A 202 -4.48 -11.36 14.62
C LEU A 202 -3.08 -11.78 15.09
N PRO A 203 -2.03 -10.97 14.85
CA PRO A 203 -0.69 -11.29 15.32
C PRO A 203 -0.61 -11.24 16.84
N ASN A 204 0.23 -12.10 17.44
CA ASN A 204 0.50 -12.07 18.88
C ASN A 204 1.65 -11.13 19.24
N SER A 205 2.51 -10.81 18.25
CA SER A 205 3.65 -9.89 18.35
C SER A 205 3.93 -9.28 16.98
N LEU A 206 4.74 -8.26 16.92
CA LEU A 206 5.16 -7.60 15.69
C LEU A 206 6.43 -8.22 15.06
N THR A 207 6.97 -9.30 15.65
CA THR A 207 8.20 -9.97 15.18
C THR A 207 8.00 -10.84 13.94
N GLY A 208 6.76 -11.09 13.51
CA GLY A 208 6.46 -11.84 12.29
C GLY A 208 6.96 -11.12 11.04
N MET A 209 7.47 -11.87 10.06
CA MET A 209 8.06 -11.30 8.83
C MET A 209 7.13 -10.30 8.11
N PHE A 210 5.83 -10.55 8.12
CA PHE A 210 4.85 -9.61 7.52
C PHE A 210 4.54 -8.42 8.43
N ASP A 211 4.60 -8.61 9.74
CA ASP A 211 4.27 -7.58 10.71
C ASP A 211 5.45 -6.61 10.88
N MET A 212 6.69 -7.06 10.65
CA MET A 212 7.87 -6.19 10.58
C MET A 212 7.73 -5.08 9.51
N ASN A 213 7.07 -5.32 8.40
CA ASN A 213 6.80 -4.25 7.42
C ASN A 213 5.96 -3.12 8.02
N ASN A 214 5.06 -3.44 8.96
CA ASN A 214 4.26 -2.44 9.65
C ASN A 214 5.10 -1.69 10.70
N VAL A 215 6.10 -2.35 11.30
CA VAL A 215 7.09 -1.69 12.16
C VAL A 215 7.94 -0.70 11.36
N TYR A 216 8.36 -1.06 10.13
CA TYR A 216 9.05 -0.13 9.23
C TYR A 216 8.19 1.09 8.87
N GLN A 217 6.88 0.91 8.63
CA GLN A 217 5.96 2.03 8.45
C GLN A 217 5.87 2.90 9.71
N ALA A 218 5.70 2.27 10.87
CA ALA A 218 5.62 2.96 12.16
C ALA A 218 6.90 3.76 12.47
N ALA A 219 8.08 3.22 12.12
CA ALA A 219 9.36 3.91 12.25
C ALA A 219 9.42 5.18 11.37
N GLY A 220 8.88 5.12 10.15
CA GLY A 220 8.72 6.29 9.29
C GLY A 220 7.81 7.35 9.93
N PHE A 221 6.67 6.95 10.50
CA PHE A 221 5.78 7.88 11.23
C PHE A 221 6.50 8.53 12.41
N TRP A 222 7.17 7.73 13.22
CA TRP A 222 7.93 8.18 14.39
C TRP A 222 9.02 9.18 14.00
N ALA A 223 9.82 8.88 12.97
CA ALA A 223 10.91 9.73 12.51
C ALA A 223 10.44 11.09 11.99
N LEU A 224 9.31 11.11 11.25
CA LEU A 224 8.81 12.32 10.60
C LEU A 224 7.78 13.11 11.43
N ASN A 225 7.40 12.61 12.59
CA ASN A 225 6.39 13.23 13.46
C ASN A 225 6.94 13.60 14.86
N GLY A 226 8.18 14.04 14.92
CA GLY A 226 8.80 14.50 16.16
C GLY A 226 8.94 13.41 17.23
N HIS A 227 9.18 12.18 16.82
CA HIS A 227 9.36 11.00 17.67
C HIS A 227 8.14 10.70 18.59
N ARG A 228 6.93 11.03 18.13
CA ARG A 228 5.72 10.67 18.87
C ARG A 228 5.54 9.15 18.85
N PRO A 229 5.25 8.51 20.01
CA PRO A 229 5.08 7.08 20.11
C PRO A 229 4.04 6.55 19.11
N PRO A 230 4.40 5.64 18.18
CA PRO A 230 3.45 5.11 17.22
C PRO A 230 2.57 4.03 17.83
N PHE A 231 1.50 3.68 17.13
CA PHE A 231 0.68 2.52 17.44
C PHE A 231 0.26 1.78 16.16
N ILE A 232 -0.04 0.50 16.32
CA ILE A 232 -0.62 -0.33 15.24
C ILE A 232 -1.83 -1.05 15.80
N VAL A 233 -2.97 -0.89 15.14
CA VAL A 233 -4.21 -1.59 15.46
C VAL A 233 -4.46 -2.68 14.43
N TYR A 234 -4.66 -3.91 14.88
CA TYR A 234 -5.15 -4.98 14.05
C TYR A 234 -6.59 -5.30 14.43
N ALA A 235 -7.46 -5.47 13.44
CA ALA A 235 -8.84 -5.85 13.65
C ALA A 235 -9.29 -6.94 12.67
N ASN A 236 -10.15 -7.85 13.15
CA ASN A 236 -10.87 -8.82 12.34
C ASN A 236 -12.33 -8.88 12.79
N ALA A 237 -13.12 -9.79 12.25
CA ALA A 237 -14.53 -9.95 12.61
C ALA A 237 -14.75 -10.49 14.03
N SER A 238 -13.73 -11.01 14.71
CA SER A 238 -13.84 -11.65 16.03
C SER A 238 -13.28 -10.81 17.16
N ASP A 239 -12.21 -10.01 16.88
CA ASP A 239 -11.45 -9.32 17.92
C ASP A 239 -10.59 -8.20 17.33
N TYR A 240 -9.88 -7.45 18.20
CA TYR A 240 -8.85 -6.50 17.82
C TYR A 240 -7.63 -6.62 18.74
N ARG A 241 -6.50 -6.07 18.31
CA ARG A 241 -5.28 -5.92 19.10
C ARG A 241 -4.65 -4.58 18.88
N VAL A 242 -4.22 -3.98 19.96
CA VAL A 242 -3.50 -2.69 19.95
C VAL A 242 -2.06 -2.94 20.35
N PHE A 243 -1.14 -2.51 19.51
CA PHE A 243 0.30 -2.51 19.79
C PHE A 243 0.77 -1.07 19.98
N THR A 244 1.40 -0.85 21.10
CA THR A 244 1.99 0.43 21.52
C THR A 244 3.38 0.16 22.12
N PRO A 245 4.22 1.16 22.37
CA PRO A 245 5.53 0.95 23.00
C PRO A 245 5.49 0.25 24.38
N GLU A 246 4.35 0.30 25.07
CA GLU A 246 4.16 -0.35 26.37
C GLU A 246 4.09 -1.87 26.26
N ASN A 247 3.50 -2.39 25.17
CA ASN A 247 3.27 -3.83 25.00
C ASN A 247 3.99 -4.46 23.79
N ALA A 248 4.64 -3.63 22.96
CA ALA A 248 5.42 -4.06 21.79
C ALA A 248 6.80 -3.40 21.80
N PRO A 249 7.86 -4.12 22.19
CA PRO A 249 9.21 -3.57 22.20
C PRO A 249 9.66 -2.99 20.86
N GLU A 250 9.15 -3.52 19.76
CA GLU A 250 9.45 -3.10 18.38
C GLU A 250 8.96 -1.69 18.06
N LEU A 251 8.10 -1.10 18.91
CA LEU A 251 7.61 0.27 18.78
C LEU A 251 8.27 1.25 19.75
N ARG A 252 9.27 0.81 20.53
CA ARG A 252 10.02 1.68 21.43
C ARG A 252 11.06 2.51 20.68
N ASP A 253 11.40 3.65 21.23
CA ASP A 253 12.28 4.62 20.60
C ASP A 253 13.64 4.04 20.19
N ASP A 254 14.26 3.23 21.06
CA ASP A 254 15.54 2.58 20.77
C ASP A 254 15.45 1.66 19.56
N TYR A 255 14.42 0.81 19.51
CA TYR A 255 14.21 -0.09 18.37
C TYR A 255 13.86 0.66 17.09
N LEU A 256 12.97 1.66 17.18
CA LEU A 256 12.57 2.46 16.02
C LEU A 256 13.74 3.28 15.46
N HIS A 257 14.64 3.75 16.33
CA HIS A 257 15.86 4.43 15.89
C HIS A 257 16.73 3.52 15.00
N ASP A 258 16.92 2.26 15.39
CA ASP A 258 17.68 1.30 14.60
C ASP A 258 16.97 0.97 13.27
N VAL A 259 15.64 0.84 13.28
CA VAL A 259 14.84 0.63 12.05
C VAL A 259 14.95 1.84 11.11
N VAL A 260 14.89 3.06 11.64
CA VAL A 260 15.08 4.29 10.83
C VAL A 260 16.48 4.33 10.23
N ALA A 261 17.50 3.93 10.97
CA ALA A 261 18.87 3.86 10.46
C ALA A 261 18.97 2.84 9.30
N ASP A 262 18.31 1.69 9.42
CA ASP A 262 18.23 0.70 8.33
C ASP A 262 17.48 1.25 7.10
N ILE A 263 16.35 1.92 7.29
CA ILE A 263 15.61 2.58 6.19
C ILE A 263 16.51 3.62 5.52
N ALA A 264 17.14 4.51 6.28
CA ALA A 264 18.03 5.54 5.75
C ALA A 264 19.21 4.95 4.97
N MET A 265 19.80 3.84 5.45
CA MET A 265 20.87 3.16 4.75
C MET A 265 20.40 2.61 3.40
N ARG A 266 19.20 2.02 3.33
CA ARG A 266 18.60 1.51 2.08
C ARG A 266 18.28 2.63 1.11
N GLU A 267 17.71 3.75 1.59
CA GLU A 267 17.44 4.92 0.77
C GLU A 267 18.74 5.52 0.22
N LYS A 268 19.76 5.66 1.05
CA LYS A 268 21.09 6.13 0.62
C LYS A 268 21.74 5.22 -0.40
N THR A 269 21.55 3.90 -0.27
CA THR A 269 22.00 2.94 -1.28
C THR A 269 21.28 3.18 -2.60
N THR A 270 19.97 3.36 -2.57
CA THR A 270 19.16 3.71 -3.75
C THR A 270 19.62 5.04 -4.37
N GLU A 271 19.85 6.07 -3.56
CA GLU A 271 20.39 7.36 -4.04
C GLU A 271 21.75 7.20 -4.73
N ASN A 272 22.64 6.40 -4.17
CA ASN A 272 23.95 6.14 -4.75
C ASN A 272 23.84 5.43 -6.10
N ILE A 273 22.96 4.42 -6.19
CA ILE A 273 22.65 3.73 -7.44
C ILE A 273 22.14 4.74 -8.49
N LEU A 274 21.19 5.60 -8.10
CA LEU A 274 20.61 6.63 -8.98
C LEU A 274 21.64 7.66 -9.42
N ARG A 275 22.62 7.99 -8.60
CA ARG A 275 23.72 8.91 -8.94
C ARG A 275 24.78 8.26 -9.82
N THR A 276 25.04 6.97 -9.64
CA THR A 276 26.07 6.23 -10.39
C THR A 276 25.60 5.91 -11.80
N ALA A 277 24.33 5.51 -11.94
CA ALA A 277 23.79 5.12 -13.24
C ALA A 277 23.61 6.34 -14.15
N THR A 278 24.19 6.29 -15.35
CA THR A 278 24.11 7.36 -16.35
C THR A 278 22.88 7.21 -17.26
N CYS A 279 22.31 6.02 -17.32
CA CYS A 279 21.12 5.73 -18.12
C CYS A 279 20.27 4.60 -17.47
N LYS A 280 19.07 4.36 -18.02
CA LYS A 280 18.16 3.33 -17.55
C LYS A 280 18.76 1.91 -17.62
N HIS A 281 19.52 1.62 -18.66
CA HIS A 281 20.17 0.31 -18.83
C HIS A 281 21.17 0.03 -17.72
N GLU A 282 21.98 1.00 -17.40
CA GLU A 282 22.95 0.92 -16.32
C GLU A 282 22.27 0.78 -14.96
N LEU A 283 21.17 1.56 -14.73
CA LEU A 283 20.37 1.42 -13.53
C LEU A 283 19.85 -0.02 -13.35
N PHE A 284 19.30 -0.63 -14.39
CA PHE A 284 18.80 -2.00 -14.33
C PHE A 284 19.92 -3.03 -14.06
N SER A 285 21.14 -2.77 -14.50
CA SER A 285 22.28 -3.64 -14.19
C SER A 285 22.73 -3.54 -12.72
N LEU A 286 22.47 -2.42 -12.06
CA LEU A 286 22.83 -2.17 -10.66
C LEU A 286 21.77 -2.62 -9.66
N VAL A 287 20.53 -2.84 -10.12
CA VAL A 287 19.39 -3.24 -9.26
C VAL A 287 19.06 -4.70 -9.50
N SER A 288 19.11 -5.51 -8.45
CA SER A 288 18.66 -6.90 -8.49
C SER A 288 17.22 -6.98 -7.92
N PRO A 289 16.23 -7.38 -8.73
CA PRO A 289 14.88 -7.57 -8.24
C PRO A 289 14.79 -8.69 -7.20
N ASP A 290 14.00 -8.50 -6.15
CA ASP A 290 13.62 -9.62 -5.29
C ASP A 290 12.54 -10.46 -5.99
N TRP A 291 12.98 -11.50 -6.68
CA TRP A 291 12.10 -12.41 -7.43
C TRP A 291 11.11 -13.20 -6.54
N ARG A 292 11.25 -13.14 -5.22
CA ARG A 292 10.35 -13.79 -4.25
C ARG A 292 9.26 -12.85 -3.75
N ALA A 293 9.35 -11.56 -4.08
CA ALA A 293 8.33 -10.61 -3.68
C ALA A 293 6.96 -10.96 -4.29
N MET A 294 5.89 -10.66 -3.56
CA MET A 294 4.52 -11.07 -3.93
C MET A 294 4.05 -10.55 -5.30
N TYR A 295 4.60 -9.45 -5.78
CA TYR A 295 4.28 -8.91 -7.12
C TYR A 295 4.89 -9.71 -8.27
N TRP A 296 5.78 -10.68 -7.98
CA TRP A 296 6.29 -11.66 -8.94
C TRP A 296 5.51 -12.97 -8.93
N ASN A 297 4.46 -13.12 -8.13
CA ASN A 297 3.54 -14.26 -8.15
C ASN A 297 2.65 -14.25 -9.42
N GLU A 298 3.29 -14.16 -10.55
CA GLU A 298 2.71 -14.07 -11.88
C GLU A 298 3.04 -15.34 -12.70
N PRO A 299 2.37 -15.57 -13.84
CA PRO A 299 2.69 -16.72 -14.69
C PRO A 299 4.19 -16.80 -14.99
N VAL A 300 4.71 -18.02 -14.98
CA VAL A 300 6.15 -18.32 -15.19
C VAL A 300 6.72 -17.62 -16.43
N THR A 301 5.93 -17.46 -17.47
CA THR A 301 6.31 -16.77 -18.72
C THR A 301 6.64 -15.30 -18.49
N PHE A 302 5.89 -14.62 -17.61
CA PHE A 302 6.16 -13.22 -17.27
C PHE A 302 7.47 -13.07 -16.48
N ILE A 303 7.68 -13.94 -15.49
CA ILE A 303 8.93 -13.95 -14.71
C ILE A 303 10.13 -14.22 -15.61
N GLN A 304 10.00 -15.14 -16.58
CA GLN A 304 11.06 -15.42 -17.55
C GLN A 304 11.36 -14.22 -18.44
N GLU A 305 10.35 -13.51 -18.94
CA GLU A 305 10.55 -12.28 -19.72
C GLU A 305 11.20 -11.16 -18.89
N ALA A 306 10.77 -11.00 -17.63
CA ALA A 306 11.37 -10.05 -16.72
C ALA A 306 12.83 -10.41 -16.42
N LYS A 307 13.15 -11.67 -16.14
CA LYS A 307 14.54 -12.14 -15.94
C LYS A 307 15.42 -11.87 -17.14
N LYS A 308 14.94 -12.14 -18.36
CA LYS A 308 15.66 -11.80 -19.60
C LYS A 308 15.94 -10.29 -19.70
N PHE A 309 14.97 -9.47 -19.34
CA PHE A 309 15.12 -8.01 -19.35
C PHE A 309 16.21 -7.54 -18.37
N TRP A 310 16.34 -8.18 -17.21
CA TRP A 310 17.39 -7.92 -16.21
C TRP A 310 18.70 -8.67 -16.48
N GLY A 311 18.82 -9.42 -17.59
CA GLY A 311 20.02 -10.21 -17.90
C GLY A 311 20.26 -11.39 -16.94
N SER A 312 19.26 -11.75 -16.15
CA SER A 312 19.29 -12.93 -15.27
C SER A 312 18.83 -14.14 -16.07
N GLN A 313 19.71 -15.08 -16.36
CA GLN A 313 19.37 -16.38 -16.97
C GLN A 313 18.79 -17.36 -15.95
#